data_3dca44fb35409ce5da6a6d2d6fc0bc21
#
_entry.id   3dca44fb35409ce5da6a6d2d6fc0bc21
#
_cell.length_a   1.000
_cell.length_b   1.000
_cell.length_c   1.000
_cell.angle_alpha   90.00
_cell.angle_beta   90.00
_cell.angle_gamma   90.00
#
_symmetry.space_group_name_H-M   'P 1'
#
loop_
_entity.id
_entity.type
_entity.pdbx_description
1 polymer ?
#
loop_
_entity_poly.entity_id
_entity_poly.type
_entity_poly.pdbx_seq_one_letter_code
_entity_poly.pdbx_strand_id
1 'polypeptide(L)'
;MGLAAKKAEIEELGLKYFEVEPEQSQFYTVAVDVTHRCNMECSNCYSPIRNLPDIPKEDLIQFFSRLGRRTEIRLTGGEPTLRSDLPELIRAINEYGHRATLMTNGLKLSDKAYAQSLFDAGLKFVCISVNGADDDEVYRKTDGIPCAEKKMKALKNCAEIGFFLNLNCIIIKGVNEHIPVRLHHILKDLKANAVLRFRNIGKLGRFMERENYTFDQMIDLVTSAFGIDRNMAAESHKVNGYEEEHNVLFPVDPKRKFSTTWIKITDWRPTENSIPDPNSARRGRMTKDYKVAPFFEHAKLNGY
;
A
#
# COMPACT_ATOMS: atom_id res chain seq x y z
N MET A 1 -10.83 24.15 7.59
CA MET A 1 -9.47 24.71 7.76
C MET A 1 -8.93 25.07 6.38
N GLY A 2 -8.44 26.29 6.15
CA GLY A 2 -7.97 26.70 4.83
C GLY A 2 -6.61 26.08 4.48
N LEU A 3 -6.26 26.01 3.18
CA LEU A 3 -5.01 25.41 2.69
C LEU A 3 -3.76 26.01 3.35
N ALA A 4 -3.76 27.32 3.62
CA ALA A 4 -2.66 28.01 4.30
C ALA A 4 -2.46 27.52 5.74
N ALA A 5 -3.55 27.30 6.51
CA ALA A 5 -3.47 26.79 7.87
C ALA A 5 -2.95 25.34 7.92
N LYS A 6 -3.35 24.51 6.94
CA LYS A 6 -2.84 23.14 6.81
C LYS A 6 -1.35 23.10 6.42
N LYS A 7 -0.89 24.04 5.58
CA LYS A 7 0.54 24.17 5.26
C LYS A 7 1.35 24.56 6.49
N ALA A 8 0.85 25.54 7.28
CA ALA A 8 1.50 25.93 8.53
C ALA A 8 1.59 24.77 9.53
N GLU A 9 0.53 23.96 9.67
CA GLU A 9 0.56 22.75 10.51
C GLU A 9 1.61 21.73 10.05
N ILE A 10 1.79 21.56 8.74
CA ILE A 10 2.83 20.70 8.18
C ILE A 10 4.22 21.23 8.51
N GLU A 11 4.43 22.52 8.40
CA GLU A 11 5.70 23.20 8.72
C GLU A 11 6.01 23.12 10.23
N GLU A 12 5.02 23.30 11.10
CA GLU A 12 5.15 23.12 12.56
C GLU A 12 5.57 21.71 12.96
N LEU A 13 5.19 20.69 12.15
CA LEU A 13 5.62 19.30 12.31
C LEU A 13 7.03 19.03 11.74
N GLY A 14 7.74 20.07 11.25
CA GLY A 14 9.04 19.92 10.62
C GLY A 14 8.98 19.25 9.23
N LEU A 15 7.78 19.08 8.67
CA LEU A 15 7.58 18.50 7.34
C LEU A 15 7.63 19.60 6.27
N LYS A 16 8.23 19.28 5.13
CA LYS A 16 8.40 20.24 4.03
C LYS A 16 7.49 19.87 2.87
N TYR A 17 6.46 20.68 2.62
CA TYR A 17 5.62 20.53 1.44
C TYR A 17 6.20 21.27 0.24
N PHE A 18 6.29 20.60 -0.88
CA PHE A 18 6.66 21.17 -2.16
C PHE A 18 5.95 20.44 -3.31
N GLU A 19 5.86 21.05 -4.45
CA GLU A 19 5.37 20.43 -5.68
C GLU A 19 6.38 20.64 -6.78
N VAL A 20 6.61 19.63 -7.59
CA VAL A 20 7.50 19.67 -8.75
C VAL A 20 6.75 19.22 -10.01
N GLU A 21 7.18 19.72 -11.17
CA GLU A 21 6.69 19.19 -12.45
C GLU A 21 7.14 17.71 -12.59
N PRO A 22 6.37 16.85 -13.30
CA PRO A 22 6.71 15.45 -13.46
C PRO A 22 8.13 15.22 -13.99
N GLU A 23 8.60 16.05 -14.91
CA GLU A 23 9.95 15.98 -15.49
C GLU A 23 11.06 16.20 -14.46
N GLN A 24 10.77 16.97 -13.42
CA GLN A 24 11.70 17.33 -12.36
C GLN A 24 11.63 16.36 -11.17
N SER A 25 10.67 15.43 -11.19
CA SER A 25 10.43 14.50 -10.09
C SER A 25 11.64 13.59 -9.87
N GLN A 26 12.17 13.60 -8.65
CA GLN A 26 13.23 12.70 -8.18
C GLN A 26 12.67 11.50 -7.40
N PHE A 27 11.36 11.39 -7.24
CA PHE A 27 10.72 10.31 -6.51
C PHE A 27 10.86 8.96 -7.23
N TYR A 28 11.27 7.94 -6.51
CA TYR A 28 11.37 6.55 -7.03
C TYR A 28 10.01 5.88 -7.18
N THR A 29 9.06 6.29 -6.34
CA THR A 29 7.69 5.78 -6.33
C THR A 29 6.74 6.95 -6.34
N VAL A 30 5.74 6.92 -7.23
CA VAL A 30 4.67 7.91 -7.26
C VAL A 30 3.32 7.21 -7.16
N ALA A 31 2.53 7.57 -6.14
CA ALA A 31 1.16 7.12 -6.01
C ALA A 31 0.24 7.99 -6.89
N VAL A 32 -0.64 7.35 -7.64
CA VAL A 32 -1.58 7.99 -8.56
C VAL A 32 -2.99 7.49 -8.26
N ASP A 33 -3.85 8.38 -7.78
CA ASP A 33 -5.26 8.06 -7.56
C ASP A 33 -6.00 8.09 -8.89
N VAL A 34 -6.13 6.92 -9.50
CA VAL A 34 -6.75 6.81 -10.84
C VAL A 34 -8.27 6.88 -10.80
N THR A 35 -8.89 6.62 -9.65
CA THR A 35 -10.33 6.70 -9.44
C THR A 35 -10.66 7.00 -7.98
N HIS A 36 -11.76 7.69 -7.74
CA HIS A 36 -12.32 7.88 -6.39
C HIS A 36 -13.40 6.84 -6.06
N ARG A 37 -13.91 6.12 -7.06
CA ARG A 37 -14.93 5.07 -6.86
C ARG A 37 -14.35 3.89 -6.10
N CYS A 38 -15.13 3.31 -5.20
CA CYS A 38 -14.78 2.10 -4.48
C CYS A 38 -16.03 1.26 -4.22
N ASN A 39 -15.88 -0.05 -4.22
CA ASN A 39 -16.94 -1.03 -3.93
C ASN A 39 -16.88 -1.57 -2.49
N MET A 40 -16.14 -0.87 -1.60
CA MET A 40 -16.01 -1.21 -0.18
C MET A 40 -16.16 0.02 0.71
N GLU A 41 -16.56 -0.20 1.97
CA GLU A 41 -16.75 0.83 3.00
C GLU A 41 -15.79 0.63 4.18
N CYS A 42 -14.49 0.50 3.86
CA CYS A 42 -13.48 0.23 4.87
C CYS A 42 -13.50 1.28 5.97
N SER A 43 -13.50 0.80 7.19
CA SER A 43 -13.55 1.63 8.38
C SER A 43 -12.27 2.45 8.61
N ASN A 44 -11.15 2.02 8.04
CA ASN A 44 -9.84 2.69 8.10
C ASN A 44 -9.44 3.33 6.76
N CYS A 45 -10.41 3.64 5.90
CA CYS A 45 -10.15 4.26 4.61
C CYS A 45 -9.60 5.67 4.78
N TYR A 46 -8.46 5.94 4.15
CA TYR A 46 -7.85 7.27 4.13
C TYR A 46 -8.43 8.17 3.03
N SER A 47 -9.21 7.64 2.08
CA SER A 47 -9.83 8.37 0.97
C SER A 47 -11.35 8.40 1.14
N PRO A 48 -11.91 9.39 1.88
CA PRO A 48 -13.34 9.46 2.16
C PRO A 48 -14.16 9.98 0.97
N ILE A 49 -13.51 10.66 0.01
CA ILE A 49 -14.19 11.30 -1.13
C ILE A 49 -14.37 10.25 -2.24
N ARG A 50 -15.63 9.94 -2.59
CA ARG A 50 -15.97 8.86 -3.54
C ARG A 50 -16.75 9.30 -4.76
N ASN A 51 -17.18 10.56 -4.79
CA ASN A 51 -18.11 11.07 -5.79
C ASN A 51 -17.44 11.95 -6.86
N LEU A 52 -16.11 11.97 -6.91
CA LEU A 52 -15.41 12.67 -7.97
C LEU A 52 -15.37 11.80 -9.24
N PRO A 53 -15.43 12.42 -10.42
CA PRO A 53 -15.25 11.70 -11.68
C PRO A 53 -13.86 11.07 -11.75
N ASP A 54 -13.74 10.01 -12.51
CA ASP A 54 -12.42 9.43 -12.82
C ASP A 54 -11.58 10.45 -13.59
N ILE A 55 -10.28 10.43 -13.32
CA ILE A 55 -9.32 11.22 -14.12
C ILE A 55 -9.33 10.67 -15.56
N PRO A 56 -9.43 11.53 -16.60
CA PRO A 56 -9.36 11.09 -17.97
C PRO A 56 -8.11 10.22 -18.23
N LYS A 57 -8.29 9.16 -19.01
CA LYS A 57 -7.18 8.25 -19.34
C LYS A 57 -6.02 8.97 -20.01
N GLU A 58 -6.34 9.86 -20.91
CA GLU A 58 -5.37 10.64 -21.69
C GLU A 58 -4.50 11.51 -20.79
N ASP A 59 -5.08 12.14 -19.77
CA ASP A 59 -4.36 12.98 -18.79
C ASP A 59 -3.40 12.12 -17.95
N LEU A 60 -3.85 10.92 -17.55
CA LEU A 60 -2.99 9.97 -16.82
C LEU A 60 -1.81 9.52 -17.69
N ILE A 61 -2.06 9.16 -18.95
CA ILE A 61 -1.02 8.75 -19.90
C ILE A 61 -0.03 9.90 -20.14
N GLN A 62 -0.53 11.13 -20.32
CA GLN A 62 0.31 12.30 -20.43
C GLN A 62 1.16 12.53 -19.19
N PHE A 63 0.60 12.37 -18.00
CA PHE A 63 1.36 12.46 -16.75
C PHE A 63 2.47 11.41 -16.70
N PHE A 64 2.18 10.14 -17.06
CA PHE A 64 3.19 9.07 -17.06
C PHE A 64 4.34 9.37 -18.02
N SER A 65 4.02 9.87 -19.23
CA SER A 65 5.04 10.19 -20.24
C SER A 65 5.98 11.32 -19.85
N ARG A 66 5.55 12.20 -18.93
CA ARG A 66 6.31 13.35 -18.46
C ARG A 66 7.26 13.05 -17.31
N LEU A 67 7.17 11.89 -16.65
CA LEU A 67 8.05 11.57 -15.54
C LEU A 67 9.51 11.42 -16.01
N GLY A 68 10.39 12.29 -15.52
CA GLY A 68 11.76 12.45 -16.02
C GLY A 68 12.72 11.28 -15.72
N ARG A 69 12.31 10.30 -14.90
CA ARG A 69 13.10 9.12 -14.56
C ARG A 69 12.23 7.87 -14.48
N ARG A 70 12.86 6.70 -14.57
CA ARG A 70 12.18 5.43 -14.31
C ARG A 70 11.59 5.40 -12.90
N THR A 71 10.27 5.31 -12.81
CA THR A 71 9.49 5.43 -11.59
C THR A 71 8.61 4.19 -11.38
N GLU A 72 8.43 3.77 -10.14
CA GLU A 72 7.36 2.85 -9.77
C GLU A 72 6.06 3.65 -9.62
N ILE A 73 5.11 3.45 -10.51
CA ILE A 73 3.79 4.08 -10.47
C ILE A 73 2.84 3.17 -9.72
N ARG A 74 2.37 3.64 -8.56
CA ARG A 74 1.39 2.92 -7.74
C ARG A 74 -0.01 3.39 -8.08
N LEU A 75 -0.70 2.59 -8.87
CA LEU A 75 -2.11 2.79 -9.20
C LEU A 75 -2.96 2.55 -7.95
N THR A 76 -3.61 3.59 -7.44
CA THR A 76 -4.36 3.61 -6.19
C THR A 76 -5.60 4.50 -6.32
N GLY A 77 -6.20 4.93 -5.20
CA GLY A 77 -7.39 5.76 -5.13
C GLY A 77 -8.48 5.09 -4.30
N GLY A 78 -9.71 5.04 -4.80
CA GLY A 78 -10.74 4.18 -4.23
C GLY A 78 -10.42 2.71 -4.50
N GLU A 79 -10.93 2.18 -5.62
CA GLU A 79 -10.56 0.84 -6.09
C GLU A 79 -10.22 0.89 -7.59
N PRO A 80 -8.94 0.83 -7.96
CA PRO A 80 -8.49 0.97 -9.35
C PRO A 80 -9.08 -0.06 -10.29
N THR A 81 -9.36 -1.28 -9.83
CA THR A 81 -9.94 -2.34 -10.66
C THR A 81 -11.36 -2.04 -11.12
N LEU A 82 -12.01 -0.99 -10.62
CA LEU A 82 -13.30 -0.53 -11.13
C LEU A 82 -13.18 0.25 -12.45
N ARG A 83 -11.99 0.68 -12.84
CA ARG A 83 -11.74 1.25 -14.16
C ARG A 83 -11.70 0.17 -15.24
N SER A 84 -12.44 0.35 -16.30
CA SER A 84 -12.45 -0.58 -17.45
C SER A 84 -11.16 -0.48 -18.28
N ASP A 85 -10.54 0.71 -18.31
CA ASP A 85 -9.31 1.02 -19.03
C ASP A 85 -8.02 0.77 -18.23
N LEU A 86 -8.11 0.14 -17.04
CA LEU A 86 -6.94 -0.16 -16.22
C LEU A 86 -5.84 -0.96 -16.96
N PRO A 87 -6.15 -1.99 -17.79
CA PRO A 87 -5.12 -2.67 -18.57
C PRO A 87 -4.37 -1.75 -19.54
N GLU A 88 -5.05 -0.76 -20.11
CA GLU A 88 -4.44 0.23 -21.02
C GLU A 88 -3.48 1.15 -20.28
N LEU A 89 -3.87 1.63 -19.08
CA LEU A 89 -3.00 2.44 -18.22
C LEU A 89 -1.73 1.66 -17.83
N ILE A 90 -1.87 0.36 -17.51
CA ILE A 90 -0.72 -0.49 -17.17
C ILE A 90 0.23 -0.63 -18.35
N ARG A 91 -0.29 -0.85 -19.56
CA ARG A 91 0.54 -0.92 -20.79
C ARG A 91 1.28 0.41 -21.00
N ALA A 92 0.59 1.54 -20.94
CA ALA A 92 1.20 2.85 -21.13
C ALA A 92 2.33 3.12 -20.11
N ILE A 93 2.15 2.77 -18.84
CA ILE A 93 3.19 2.87 -17.82
C ILE A 93 4.45 2.10 -18.23
N ASN A 94 4.28 0.87 -18.70
CA ASN A 94 5.41 0.03 -19.10
C ASN A 94 6.07 0.52 -20.40
N GLU A 95 5.29 1.01 -21.37
CA GLU A 95 5.77 1.58 -22.65
C GLU A 95 6.65 2.81 -22.44
N TYR A 96 6.33 3.64 -21.42
CA TYR A 96 7.19 4.77 -21.02
C TYR A 96 8.37 4.34 -20.12
N GLY A 97 8.61 3.05 -19.95
CA GLY A 97 9.75 2.52 -19.21
C GLY A 97 9.59 2.57 -17.69
N HIS A 98 8.41 2.87 -17.19
CA HIS A 98 8.08 2.83 -15.76
C HIS A 98 7.67 1.42 -15.32
N ARG A 99 7.38 1.24 -14.03
CA ARG A 99 6.87 -0.01 -13.48
C ARG A 99 5.51 0.22 -12.84
N ALA A 100 4.49 -0.48 -13.29
CA ALA A 100 3.18 -0.46 -12.67
C ALA A 100 3.15 -1.35 -11.41
N THR A 101 2.55 -0.84 -10.34
CA THR A 101 2.16 -1.56 -9.13
C THR A 101 0.71 -1.24 -8.82
N LEU A 102 -0.10 -2.24 -8.55
CA LEU A 102 -1.53 -2.06 -8.24
C LEU A 102 -1.78 -2.16 -6.74
N MET A 103 -2.45 -1.15 -6.18
CA MET A 103 -2.97 -1.16 -4.82
C MET A 103 -4.48 -1.45 -4.91
N THR A 104 -4.94 -2.58 -4.38
CA THR A 104 -6.34 -3.02 -4.57
C THR A 104 -6.90 -3.72 -3.34
N ASN A 105 -8.21 -3.68 -3.20
CA ASN A 105 -8.92 -4.54 -2.26
C ASN A 105 -8.96 -6.02 -2.72
N GLY A 106 -8.62 -6.29 -3.96
CA GLY A 106 -8.47 -7.64 -4.53
C GLY A 106 -9.75 -8.31 -5.00
N LEU A 107 -10.94 -7.75 -4.78
CA LEU A 107 -12.20 -8.44 -5.06
C LEU A 107 -12.36 -8.85 -6.52
N LYS A 108 -12.00 -7.98 -7.47
CA LYS A 108 -12.08 -8.30 -8.91
C LYS A 108 -11.03 -9.30 -9.37
N LEU A 109 -9.92 -9.47 -8.63
CA LEU A 109 -8.91 -10.49 -8.95
C LEU A 109 -9.40 -11.92 -8.64
N SER A 110 -10.55 -12.08 -7.99
CA SER A 110 -11.23 -13.38 -7.89
C SER A 110 -11.75 -13.89 -9.24
N ASP A 111 -11.89 -13.03 -10.23
CA ASP A 111 -12.03 -13.41 -11.64
C ASP A 111 -10.63 -13.64 -12.23
N LYS A 112 -10.33 -14.91 -12.53
CA LYS A 112 -9.01 -15.31 -13.03
C LYS A 112 -8.71 -14.73 -14.41
N ALA A 113 -9.70 -14.63 -15.29
CA ALA A 113 -9.52 -14.05 -16.61
C ALA A 113 -9.18 -12.56 -16.54
N TYR A 114 -9.85 -11.82 -15.65
CA TYR A 114 -9.53 -10.42 -15.40
C TYR A 114 -8.12 -10.27 -14.79
N ALA A 115 -7.76 -11.06 -13.78
CA ALA A 115 -6.43 -11.04 -13.20
C ALA A 115 -5.34 -11.34 -14.25
N GLN A 116 -5.58 -12.33 -15.13
CA GLN A 116 -4.69 -12.66 -16.25
C GLN A 116 -4.53 -11.48 -17.21
N SER A 117 -5.60 -10.79 -17.57
CA SER A 117 -5.55 -9.63 -18.46
C SER A 117 -4.66 -8.50 -17.93
N LEU A 118 -4.64 -8.28 -16.61
CA LEU A 118 -3.72 -7.31 -15.99
C LEU A 118 -2.27 -7.78 -16.03
N PHE A 119 -2.04 -9.09 -15.82
CA PHE A 119 -0.70 -9.67 -15.92
C PHE A 119 -0.14 -9.57 -17.33
N ASP A 120 -0.97 -9.85 -18.34
CA ASP A 120 -0.63 -9.74 -19.76
C ASP A 120 -0.40 -8.29 -20.20
N ALA A 121 -1.07 -7.33 -19.56
CA ALA A 121 -0.79 -5.91 -19.73
C ALA A 121 0.55 -5.48 -19.14
N GLY A 122 1.27 -6.37 -18.43
CA GLY A 122 2.59 -6.13 -17.86
C GLY A 122 2.61 -5.84 -16.37
N LEU A 123 1.46 -5.95 -15.66
CA LEU A 123 1.44 -5.85 -14.20
C LEU A 123 2.07 -7.08 -13.57
N LYS A 124 3.12 -6.90 -12.76
CA LYS A 124 3.80 -8.01 -12.06
C LYS A 124 3.67 -7.93 -10.54
N PHE A 125 3.42 -6.75 -10.00
CA PHE A 125 3.36 -6.47 -8.56
C PHE A 125 1.97 -6.02 -8.15
N VAL A 126 1.35 -6.74 -7.21
CA VAL A 126 0.01 -6.43 -6.70
C VAL A 126 0.05 -6.32 -5.18
N CYS A 127 -0.42 -5.20 -4.67
CA CYS A 127 -0.62 -4.98 -3.24
C CYS A 127 -2.09 -5.22 -2.90
N ILE A 128 -2.39 -6.28 -2.16
CA ILE A 128 -3.76 -6.65 -1.79
C ILE A 128 -3.99 -6.43 -0.30
N SER A 129 -5.09 -5.78 0.06
CA SER A 129 -5.51 -5.63 1.45
C SER A 129 -6.16 -6.93 1.96
N VAL A 130 -5.64 -7.49 3.07
CA VAL A 130 -6.04 -8.80 3.61
C VAL A 130 -6.26 -8.77 5.12
N ASN A 131 -7.01 -7.78 5.61
CA ASN A 131 -7.21 -7.53 7.04
C ASN A 131 -7.87 -8.69 7.80
N GLY A 132 -8.61 -9.55 7.13
CA GLY A 132 -9.38 -10.66 7.71
C GLY A 132 -8.92 -12.05 7.28
N ALA A 133 -7.88 -12.17 6.40
CA ALA A 133 -7.52 -13.48 5.84
C ALA A 133 -8.76 -14.23 5.28
N ASP A 134 -9.15 -15.35 5.90
CA ASP A 134 -10.33 -16.14 5.57
C ASP A 134 -11.51 -15.92 6.55
N ASP A 135 -11.52 -14.80 7.30
CA ASP A 135 -12.50 -14.48 8.34
C ASP A 135 -13.42 -13.33 7.93
N ASP A 136 -14.69 -13.66 7.62
CA ASP A 136 -15.70 -12.69 7.23
C ASP A 136 -16.13 -11.75 8.36
N GLU A 137 -16.05 -12.17 9.64
CA GLU A 137 -16.41 -11.30 10.76
C GLU A 137 -15.40 -10.17 10.92
N VAL A 138 -14.12 -10.47 10.72
CA VAL A 138 -13.08 -9.43 10.67
C VAL A 138 -13.34 -8.49 9.50
N TYR A 139 -13.63 -9.00 8.31
CA TYR A 139 -13.90 -8.16 7.14
C TYR A 139 -15.14 -7.27 7.31
N ARG A 140 -16.21 -7.75 7.92
CA ARG A 140 -17.38 -6.88 8.25
C ARG A 140 -16.96 -5.70 9.12
N LYS A 141 -16.07 -5.93 10.09
CA LYS A 141 -15.60 -4.87 11.01
C LYS A 141 -14.59 -3.92 10.36
N THR A 142 -13.70 -4.43 9.51
CA THR A 142 -12.59 -3.67 8.93
C THR A 142 -12.91 -3.09 7.56
N ASP A 143 -13.51 -3.88 6.70
CA ASP A 143 -13.69 -3.61 5.27
C ASP A 143 -15.17 -3.30 4.92
N GLY A 144 -16.10 -3.47 5.89
CA GLY A 144 -17.52 -3.14 5.78
C GLY A 144 -18.38 -4.21 5.11
N ILE A 145 -17.80 -5.26 4.54
CA ILE A 145 -18.50 -6.35 3.85
C ILE A 145 -17.83 -7.70 4.11
N PRO A 146 -18.59 -8.81 4.13
CA PRO A 146 -18.03 -10.15 4.11
C PRO A 146 -17.41 -10.43 2.74
N CYS A 147 -16.12 -10.72 2.67
CA CYS A 147 -15.42 -10.90 1.41
C CYS A 147 -14.27 -11.91 1.44
N ALA A 148 -14.19 -12.73 2.49
CA ALA A 148 -13.13 -13.70 2.70
C ALA A 148 -12.95 -14.65 1.51
N GLU A 149 -14.03 -15.29 1.06
CA GLU A 149 -13.99 -16.23 -0.07
C GLU A 149 -13.41 -15.59 -1.35
N LYS A 150 -13.91 -14.40 -1.71
CA LYS A 150 -13.41 -13.68 -2.90
C LYS A 150 -11.94 -13.30 -2.76
N LYS A 151 -11.51 -12.87 -1.58
CA LYS A 151 -10.10 -12.54 -1.32
C LYS A 151 -9.21 -13.76 -1.38
N MET A 152 -9.62 -14.87 -0.80
CA MET A 152 -8.86 -16.13 -0.88
C MET A 152 -8.76 -16.62 -2.32
N LYS A 153 -9.85 -16.55 -3.09
CA LYS A 153 -9.83 -16.87 -4.53
C LYS A 153 -8.91 -15.94 -5.31
N ALA A 154 -8.91 -14.64 -5.01
CA ALA A 154 -7.98 -13.68 -5.62
C ALA A 154 -6.51 -14.02 -5.33
N LEU A 155 -6.16 -14.35 -4.09
CA LEU A 155 -4.80 -14.76 -3.73
C LEU A 155 -4.36 -16.00 -4.50
N LYS A 156 -5.24 -17.01 -4.59
CA LYS A 156 -4.98 -18.24 -5.35
C LYS A 156 -4.75 -17.94 -6.82
N ASN A 157 -5.64 -17.18 -7.46
CA ASN A 157 -5.50 -16.79 -8.86
C ASN A 157 -4.19 -16.03 -9.11
N CYS A 158 -3.87 -15.05 -8.27
CA CYS A 158 -2.65 -14.27 -8.43
C CYS A 158 -1.38 -15.12 -8.25
N ALA A 159 -1.38 -16.05 -7.29
CA ALA A 159 -0.27 -16.98 -7.08
C ALA A 159 -0.07 -17.91 -8.31
N GLU A 160 -1.16 -18.48 -8.82
CA GLU A 160 -1.13 -19.37 -10.00
C GLU A 160 -0.69 -18.64 -11.28
N ILE A 161 -1.07 -17.38 -11.46
CA ILE A 161 -0.66 -16.54 -12.60
C ILE A 161 0.82 -16.13 -12.49
N GLY A 162 1.36 -16.05 -11.28
CA GLY A 162 2.75 -15.70 -11.03
C GLY A 162 2.98 -14.23 -10.65
N PHE A 163 1.98 -13.54 -10.10
CA PHE A 163 2.18 -12.23 -9.51
C PHE A 163 3.12 -12.28 -8.30
N PHE A 164 3.91 -11.22 -8.13
CA PHE A 164 4.53 -10.94 -6.85
C PHE A 164 3.50 -10.24 -5.94
N LEU A 165 3.20 -10.87 -4.80
CA LEU A 165 2.16 -10.40 -3.88
C LEU A 165 2.75 -9.56 -2.75
N ASN A 166 2.21 -8.38 -2.52
CA ASN A 166 2.43 -7.61 -1.31
C ASN A 166 1.10 -7.59 -0.54
N LEU A 167 0.99 -8.39 0.51
CA LEU A 167 -0.23 -8.56 1.28
C LEU A 167 -0.22 -7.62 2.47
N ASN A 168 -1.12 -6.65 2.47
CA ASN A 168 -1.20 -5.64 3.51
C ASN A 168 -2.29 -5.98 4.51
N CYS A 169 -1.90 -6.12 5.77
CA CYS A 169 -2.79 -6.33 6.90
C CYS A 169 -2.58 -5.20 7.92
N ILE A 170 -3.65 -4.45 8.20
CA ILE A 170 -3.66 -3.49 9.31
C ILE A 170 -4.05 -4.27 10.57
N ILE A 171 -3.20 -4.21 11.60
CA ILE A 171 -3.51 -4.81 12.89
C ILE A 171 -4.29 -3.82 13.73
N ILE A 172 -5.50 -4.23 14.14
CA ILE A 172 -6.44 -3.43 14.93
C ILE A 172 -6.65 -4.15 16.25
N LYS A 173 -6.27 -3.49 17.34
CA LYS A 173 -6.35 -4.03 18.70
C LYS A 173 -7.78 -4.45 19.04
N GLY A 174 -7.94 -5.67 19.55
CA GLY A 174 -9.24 -6.26 19.88
C GLY A 174 -10.09 -6.71 18.67
N VAL A 175 -9.51 -6.75 17.46
CA VAL A 175 -10.25 -7.10 16.25
C VAL A 175 -9.61 -8.25 15.47
N ASN A 176 -8.32 -8.15 15.14
CA ASN A 176 -7.71 -9.08 14.18
C ASN A 176 -6.28 -9.54 14.52
N GLU A 177 -5.92 -9.58 15.78
CA GLU A 177 -4.60 -10.01 16.26
C GLU A 177 -4.25 -11.44 15.86
N HIS A 178 -5.24 -12.29 15.61
CA HIS A 178 -5.09 -13.67 15.19
C HIS A 178 -4.78 -13.84 13.69
N ILE A 179 -4.99 -12.79 12.89
CA ILE A 179 -4.84 -12.87 11.43
C ILE A 179 -3.41 -13.13 10.96
N PRO A 180 -2.33 -12.62 11.58
CA PRO A 180 -0.97 -12.97 11.19
C PRO A 180 -0.73 -14.47 11.10
N VAL A 181 -1.17 -15.27 12.08
CA VAL A 181 -1.05 -16.73 12.08
C VAL A 181 -1.82 -17.37 10.92
N ARG A 182 -3.06 -16.90 10.68
CA ARG A 182 -3.91 -17.43 9.59
C ARG A 182 -3.29 -17.15 8.21
N LEU A 183 -2.79 -15.94 8.00
CA LEU A 183 -2.10 -15.56 6.75
C LEU A 183 -0.84 -16.39 6.52
N HIS A 184 -0.09 -16.71 7.57
CA HIS A 184 1.08 -17.60 7.47
C HIS A 184 0.67 -18.96 6.89
N HIS A 185 -0.34 -19.62 7.47
CA HIS A 185 -0.81 -20.92 7.00
C HIS A 185 -1.29 -20.86 5.53
N ILE A 186 -2.13 -19.87 5.19
CA ILE A 186 -2.64 -19.69 3.83
C ILE A 186 -1.49 -19.55 2.80
N LEU A 187 -0.49 -18.73 3.10
CA LEU A 187 0.61 -18.50 2.17
C LEU A 187 1.57 -19.67 2.05
N LYS A 188 1.75 -20.44 3.11
CA LYS A 188 2.54 -21.68 3.07
C LYS A 188 1.93 -22.67 2.07
N ASP A 189 0.61 -22.78 2.04
CA ASP A 189 -0.12 -23.67 1.14
C ASP A 189 -0.14 -23.15 -0.31
N LEU A 190 -0.23 -21.83 -0.51
CA LEU A 190 -0.25 -21.22 -1.83
C LEU A 190 1.11 -21.22 -2.54
N LYS A 191 2.22 -21.45 -1.85
CA LYS A 191 3.60 -21.40 -2.40
C LYS A 191 3.87 -20.12 -3.23
N ALA A 192 3.31 -19.00 -2.80
CA ALA A 192 3.42 -17.72 -3.51
C ALA A 192 4.70 -16.97 -3.16
N ASN A 193 5.22 -16.19 -4.14
CA ASN A 193 6.21 -15.16 -3.85
C ASN A 193 5.50 -13.96 -3.21
N ALA A 194 5.72 -13.72 -1.94
CA ALA A 194 4.96 -12.72 -1.21
C ALA A 194 5.78 -11.94 -0.18
N VAL A 195 5.36 -10.71 0.06
CA VAL A 195 5.67 -9.94 1.27
C VAL A 195 4.39 -9.81 2.08
N LEU A 196 4.41 -10.29 3.32
CA LEU A 196 3.37 -10.00 4.31
C LEU A 196 3.73 -8.71 5.01
N ARG A 197 2.93 -7.69 4.81
CA ARG A 197 3.12 -6.40 5.45
C ARG A 197 2.08 -6.20 6.53
N PHE A 198 2.53 -6.18 7.78
CA PHE A 198 1.74 -5.79 8.94
C PHE A 198 2.01 -4.34 9.30
N ARG A 199 0.96 -3.60 9.61
CA ARG A 199 1.07 -2.21 10.02
C ARG A 199 -0.01 -1.87 11.06
N ASN A 200 0.29 -0.89 11.88
CA ASN A 200 -0.69 -0.30 12.78
C ASN A 200 -1.68 0.61 12.02
N ILE A 201 -2.72 1.05 12.70
CA ILE A 201 -3.61 2.09 12.20
C ILE A 201 -2.80 3.39 12.16
N GLY A 202 -2.59 3.93 10.96
CA GLY A 202 -1.97 5.24 10.79
C GLY A 202 -2.88 6.35 11.32
N LYS A 203 -2.31 7.52 11.59
CA LYS A 203 -3.08 8.73 11.91
C LYS A 203 -3.79 9.31 10.68
N LEU A 204 -4.22 8.46 9.75
CA LEU A 204 -4.93 8.82 8.52
C LEU A 204 -6.23 8.02 8.47
N GLY A 205 -7.35 8.68 8.14
CA GLY A 205 -8.64 8.05 7.94
C GLY A 205 -9.56 8.11 9.16
N ARG A 206 -10.65 7.34 9.11
CA ARG A 206 -11.79 7.42 10.06
C ARG A 206 -11.50 6.88 11.47
N PHE A 207 -10.34 6.23 11.70
CA PHE A 207 -10.02 5.55 12.96
C PHE A 207 -8.87 6.16 13.75
N MET A 208 -8.60 7.44 13.57
CA MET A 208 -7.50 8.13 14.27
C MET A 208 -7.59 8.09 15.80
N GLU A 209 -8.77 7.81 16.36
CA GLU A 209 -9.04 7.83 17.80
C GLU A 209 -8.90 6.47 18.49
N ARG A 210 -8.69 5.37 17.74
CA ARG A 210 -8.55 4.05 18.36
C ARG A 210 -7.18 3.86 18.99
N GLU A 211 -7.15 3.15 20.12
CA GLU A 211 -5.92 2.66 20.72
C GLU A 211 -5.15 1.81 19.70
N ASN A 212 -3.91 2.16 19.50
CA ASN A 212 -3.06 1.56 18.48
C ASN A 212 -1.93 0.75 19.11
N TYR A 213 -1.43 -0.24 18.39
CA TYR A 213 -0.21 -0.91 18.77
C TYR A 213 0.99 0.02 18.63
N THR A 214 1.89 0.00 19.60
CA THR A 214 3.24 0.54 19.41
C THR A 214 4.00 -0.32 18.42
N PHE A 215 5.07 0.20 17.86
CA PHE A 215 5.90 -0.57 16.93
C PHE A 215 6.49 -1.83 17.59
N ASP A 216 6.97 -1.70 18.82
CA ASP A 216 7.48 -2.85 19.59
C ASP A 216 6.42 -3.90 19.87
N GLN A 217 5.22 -3.50 20.27
CA GLN A 217 4.10 -4.43 20.45
C GLN A 217 3.73 -5.16 19.15
N MET A 218 3.82 -4.49 17.99
CA MET A 218 3.60 -5.13 16.70
C MET A 218 4.71 -6.13 16.36
N ILE A 219 5.96 -5.81 16.67
CA ILE A 219 7.08 -6.74 16.53
C ILE A 219 6.83 -8.00 17.37
N ASP A 220 6.48 -7.81 18.64
CA ASP A 220 6.22 -8.94 19.55
C ASP A 220 5.05 -9.81 19.07
N LEU A 221 3.95 -9.19 18.65
CA LEU A 221 2.79 -9.91 18.13
C LEU A 221 3.15 -10.73 16.89
N VAL A 222 3.80 -10.14 15.92
CA VAL A 222 4.11 -10.79 14.64
C VAL A 222 5.19 -11.84 14.80
N THR A 223 6.28 -11.56 15.52
CA THR A 223 7.35 -12.54 15.74
C THR A 223 6.85 -13.77 16.52
N SER A 224 6.01 -13.55 17.54
CA SER A 224 5.34 -14.62 18.27
C SER A 224 4.44 -15.47 17.36
N ALA A 225 3.62 -14.82 16.52
CA ALA A 225 2.72 -15.51 15.59
C ALA A 225 3.45 -16.40 14.57
N PHE A 226 4.68 -16.05 14.22
CA PHE A 226 5.50 -16.79 13.26
C PHE A 226 6.57 -17.68 13.91
N GLY A 227 6.66 -17.70 15.23
CA GLY A 227 7.70 -18.46 15.96
C GLY A 227 9.12 -18.00 15.63
N ILE A 228 9.31 -16.70 15.40
CA ILE A 228 10.59 -16.08 15.02
C ILE A 228 11.19 -15.37 16.25
N ASP A 229 12.50 -15.49 16.43
CA ASP A 229 13.20 -14.76 17.47
C ASP A 229 13.07 -13.24 17.23
N ARG A 230 12.60 -12.51 18.24
CA ARG A 230 12.46 -11.06 18.22
C ARG A 230 13.76 -10.33 17.84
N ASN A 231 14.90 -10.87 18.24
CA ASN A 231 16.21 -10.29 17.93
C ASN A 231 16.51 -10.25 16.43
N MET A 232 16.01 -11.22 15.67
CA MET A 232 16.14 -11.20 14.21
C MET A 232 15.42 -10.01 13.58
N ALA A 233 14.26 -9.62 14.11
CA ALA A 233 13.55 -8.43 13.68
C ALA A 233 14.36 -7.15 13.98
N ALA A 234 14.98 -7.06 15.15
CA ALA A 234 15.81 -5.92 15.55
C ALA A 234 17.08 -5.78 14.70
N GLU A 235 17.72 -6.88 14.34
CA GLU A 235 18.88 -6.89 13.43
C GLU A 235 18.51 -6.45 12.02
N SER A 236 17.39 -6.94 11.49
CA SER A 236 16.89 -6.55 10.16
C SER A 236 16.56 -5.05 10.10
N HIS A 237 16.08 -4.46 11.19
CA HIS A 237 15.80 -3.04 11.27
C HIS A 237 17.08 -2.19 11.11
N LYS A 238 18.19 -2.60 11.72
CA LYS A 238 19.49 -1.90 11.61
C LYS A 238 20.02 -1.87 10.18
N VAL A 239 19.70 -2.89 9.38
CA VAL A 239 20.20 -3.03 8.00
C VAL A 239 19.27 -2.34 6.99
N ASN A 240 17.96 -2.35 7.23
CA ASN A 240 16.95 -1.94 6.25
C ASN A 240 16.18 -0.67 6.65
N GLY A 241 16.58 0.03 7.71
CA GLY A 241 15.90 1.21 8.24
C GLY A 241 15.72 2.30 7.18
N TYR A 242 14.48 2.54 6.78
CA TYR A 242 14.08 3.72 6.04
C TYR A 242 13.59 4.76 7.05
N GLU A 243 14.13 5.97 6.99
CA GLU A 243 13.85 7.04 7.95
C GLU A 243 12.37 7.47 7.98
N GLU A 244 11.62 7.27 6.87
CA GLU A 244 10.20 7.66 6.76
C GLU A 244 9.22 6.64 7.33
N GLU A 245 9.62 5.39 7.50
CA GLU A 245 8.80 4.33 8.10
C GLU A 245 9.73 3.43 8.90
N HIS A 246 9.40 3.15 10.14
CA HIS A 246 10.06 2.09 10.89
C HIS A 246 9.68 0.74 10.25
N ASN A 247 10.54 0.25 9.37
CA ASN A 247 10.34 -1.01 8.68
C ASN A 247 11.31 -2.05 9.22
N VAL A 248 10.77 -3.20 9.54
CA VAL A 248 11.54 -4.40 9.81
C VAL A 248 11.23 -5.39 8.72
N LEU A 249 12.24 -5.92 8.07
CA LEU A 249 12.10 -6.93 7.01
C LEU A 249 12.91 -8.17 7.38
N PHE A 250 12.25 -9.31 7.48
CA PHE A 250 12.88 -10.59 7.78
C PHE A 250 12.16 -11.75 7.06
N PRO A 251 12.87 -12.84 6.71
CA PRO A 251 12.27 -13.99 6.05
C PRO A 251 11.36 -14.77 7.00
N VAL A 252 10.30 -15.39 6.46
CA VAL A 252 9.40 -16.27 7.22
C VAL A 252 10.13 -17.52 7.75
N ASP A 253 11.08 -18.04 6.97
CA ASP A 253 11.93 -19.14 7.36
C ASP A 253 13.41 -18.75 7.22
N PRO A 254 14.06 -18.32 8.32
CA PRO A 254 15.46 -17.90 8.30
C PRO A 254 16.44 -18.99 7.90
N LYS A 255 16.06 -20.26 8.04
CA LYS A 255 16.90 -21.41 7.69
C LYS A 255 16.92 -21.69 6.19
N ARG A 256 15.96 -21.16 5.43
CA ARG A 256 15.93 -21.27 3.97
C ARG A 256 16.79 -20.19 3.34
N LYS A 257 17.79 -20.60 2.57
CA LYS A 257 18.70 -19.71 1.86
C LYS A 257 17.98 -18.78 0.87
N PHE A 258 16.79 -19.19 0.40
CA PHE A 258 15.89 -18.41 -0.43
C PHE A 258 14.45 -18.57 0.08
N SER A 259 14.01 -17.65 0.93
CA SER A 259 12.60 -17.59 1.33
C SER A 259 11.82 -16.86 0.23
N THR A 260 10.72 -17.47 -0.22
CA THR A 260 9.79 -16.83 -1.17
C THR A 260 8.81 -15.89 -0.48
N THR A 261 8.78 -15.91 0.84
CA THR A 261 7.88 -15.06 1.63
C THR A 261 8.67 -14.29 2.68
N TRP A 262 8.45 -12.98 2.71
CA TRP A 262 9.08 -12.04 3.65
C TRP A 262 8.01 -11.40 4.52
N ILE A 263 8.37 -11.08 5.75
CA ILE A 263 7.52 -10.31 6.67
C ILE A 263 8.07 -8.90 6.76
N LYS A 264 7.17 -7.93 6.62
CA LYS A 264 7.44 -6.51 6.80
C LYS A 264 6.52 -5.96 7.87
N ILE A 265 7.09 -5.39 8.92
CA ILE A 265 6.35 -4.66 9.95
C ILE A 265 6.59 -3.17 9.71
N THR A 266 5.53 -2.39 9.64
CA THR A 266 5.61 -0.96 9.34
C THR A 266 4.87 -0.17 10.41
N ASP A 267 5.55 0.77 11.05
CA ASP A 267 4.90 1.82 11.83
C ASP A 267 4.51 2.96 10.88
N TRP A 268 3.23 3.21 10.78
CA TRP A 268 2.71 4.25 9.89
C TRP A 268 2.53 5.56 10.65
N ARG A 269 3.62 6.03 11.22
CA ARG A 269 3.70 7.37 11.82
C ARG A 269 4.61 8.24 10.96
N PRO A 270 4.22 9.49 10.66
CA PRO A 270 5.22 10.48 10.28
C PRO A 270 6.19 10.55 11.46
N THR A 271 7.44 10.17 11.26
CA THR A 271 8.45 10.34 12.31
C THR A 271 8.69 11.83 12.49
N GLU A 272 8.73 12.28 13.74
CA GLU A 272 9.02 13.67 14.11
C GLU A 272 10.37 14.18 13.55
N ASN A 273 11.20 13.27 13.03
CA ASN A 273 12.54 13.54 12.51
C ASN A 273 12.71 13.29 11.00
N SER A 274 11.70 12.82 10.28
CA SER A 274 11.80 12.68 8.85
C SER A 274 11.43 13.99 8.16
N ILE A 275 12.39 14.91 8.12
CA ILE A 275 12.32 16.02 7.16
C ILE A 275 12.73 15.41 5.82
N PRO A 276 11.82 15.21 4.86
CA PRO A 276 12.28 14.82 3.53
C PRO A 276 13.07 15.98 2.97
N ASP A 277 14.37 15.82 2.91
CA ASP A 277 15.14 16.57 1.94
C ASP A 277 14.47 16.31 0.58
N PRO A 278 14.14 17.34 -0.22
CA PRO A 278 13.63 17.15 -1.57
C PRO A 278 14.44 16.17 -2.42
N ASN A 279 15.74 16.03 -2.12
CA ASN A 279 16.65 15.10 -2.77
C ASN A 279 16.62 13.68 -2.17
N SER A 280 16.04 13.48 -0.99
CA SER A 280 15.91 12.20 -0.30
C SER A 280 14.48 11.64 -0.29
N ALA A 281 13.49 12.43 -0.69
CA ALA A 281 12.10 12.01 -0.75
C ALA A 281 11.92 10.84 -1.73
N ARG A 282 11.62 9.65 -1.20
CA ARG A 282 11.54 8.41 -2.00
C ARG A 282 10.15 8.17 -2.57
N ARG A 283 9.12 8.75 -1.96
CA ARG A 283 7.72 8.55 -2.32
C ARG A 283 7.04 9.87 -2.59
N GLY A 284 6.51 9.96 -3.79
CA GLY A 284 5.65 11.05 -4.21
C GLY A 284 4.21 10.62 -4.42
N ARG A 285 3.35 11.59 -4.60
CA ARG A 285 1.96 11.43 -5.01
C ARG A 285 1.63 12.46 -6.08
N MET A 286 0.86 12.04 -7.07
CA MET A 286 0.31 12.96 -8.08
C MET A 286 -0.70 13.89 -7.40
N THR A 287 -0.55 15.19 -7.63
CA THR A 287 -1.50 16.21 -7.18
C THR A 287 -2.65 16.36 -8.18
N LYS A 288 -3.70 17.10 -7.79
CA LYS A 288 -4.84 17.41 -8.67
C LYS A 288 -4.42 18.23 -9.92
N ASP A 289 -3.29 18.91 -9.83
CA ASP A 289 -2.74 19.74 -10.92
C ASP A 289 -1.65 18.98 -11.71
N TYR A 290 -1.65 17.66 -11.63
CA TYR A 290 -0.71 16.74 -12.32
C TYR A 290 0.77 17.01 -12.00
N LYS A 291 1.06 17.59 -10.84
CA LYS A 291 2.41 17.71 -10.28
C LYS A 291 2.73 16.54 -9.37
N VAL A 292 3.94 16.47 -8.88
CA VAL A 292 4.35 15.48 -7.88
C VAL A 292 4.72 16.17 -6.58
N ALA A 293 4.14 15.72 -5.47
CA ALA A 293 4.40 16.20 -4.12
C ALA A 293 4.84 15.05 -3.21
N PRO A 294 5.48 15.33 -2.04
CA PRO A 294 5.74 14.32 -1.03
C PRO A 294 4.46 13.62 -0.59
N PHE A 295 4.51 12.29 -0.45
CA PHE A 295 3.31 11.45 -0.29
C PHE A 295 2.48 11.80 0.96
N PHE A 296 3.12 11.88 2.13
CA PHE A 296 2.41 12.08 3.40
C PHE A 296 1.90 13.51 3.56
N GLU A 297 2.71 14.48 3.18
CA GLU A 297 2.40 15.90 3.26
C GLU A 297 1.22 16.24 2.35
N HIS A 298 1.21 15.66 1.15
CA HIS A 298 0.09 15.83 0.22
C HIS A 298 -1.19 15.19 0.76
N ALA A 299 -1.11 14.00 1.34
CA ALA A 299 -2.26 13.34 1.98
C ALA A 299 -2.85 14.21 3.10
N LYS A 300 -2.02 14.81 3.97
CA LYS A 300 -2.48 15.72 5.02
C LYS A 300 -3.17 16.96 4.47
N LEU A 301 -2.63 17.58 3.41
CA LEU A 301 -3.21 18.78 2.81
C LEU A 301 -4.60 18.55 2.24
N ASN A 302 -4.86 17.39 1.68
CA ASN A 302 -6.13 17.09 1.03
C ASN A 302 -7.23 16.58 1.98
N GLY A 303 -7.00 16.61 3.30
CA GLY A 303 -8.05 16.35 4.29
C GLY A 303 -8.41 14.88 4.49
N TYR A 304 -7.44 13.99 4.31
CA TYR A 304 -7.58 12.59 4.66
C TYR A 304 -7.46 12.33 6.16
#